data_0298becde8dad121bbcd1bda9e68e909
#
_entry.id   0298becde8dad121bbcd1bda9e68e909
#
_cell.length_a   1.000
_cell.length_b   1.000
_cell.length_c   1.000
_cell.angle_alpha   90.00
_cell.angle_beta   90.00
_cell.angle_gamma   90.00
#
_symmetry.space_group_name_H-M   'P 1'
#
loop_
_entity.id
_entity.type
_entity.pdbx_description
1 polymer ?
#
loop_
_entity_poly.entity_id
_entity_poly.type
_entity_poly.pdbx_seq_one_letter_code
_entity_poly.pdbx_strand_id
1 'polypeptide(L)'
;MTMPAPTTRVLEDTGSQVEPPYHLILLDDNEHTYQYVIAMLGSIFGYAPEKGFAIACVVDKDGQAILMTAGLDEVRLKQDAVHAFGADPAMPESKGSMSAVIEPASSPA
;
A
#
# COMPACT_ATOMS: atom_id res chain seq x y z
N MET A 1 11.02 -13.69 31.84
CA MET A 1 10.96 -13.29 31.42
C MET A 1 10.96 -12.99 30.92
N THR A 2 10.62 -13.04 30.84
CA THR A 2 10.42 -12.54 30.20
C THR A 2 10.35 -12.22 29.48
N MET A 3 9.92 -12.05 29.35
CA MET A 3 9.58 -11.49 28.57
C MET A 3 9.41 -11.20 28.11
N PRO A 4 9.19 -11.31 28.20
CA PRO A 4 8.75 -10.76 27.61
C PRO A 4 8.45 -10.35 27.11
N ALA A 5 8.04 -10.23 27.12
CA ALA A 5 7.60 -9.55 26.67
C ALA A 5 7.31 -9.18 26.33
N PRO A 6 7.08 -9.33 26.37
CA PRO A 6 6.53 -8.74 26.06
C PRO A 6 6.14 -8.40 25.81
N THR A 7 5.75 -8.43 25.86
CA THR A 7 5.29 -7.85 25.65
C THR A 7 5.01 -7.59 25.41
N THR A 8 4.70 -7.73 25.68
CA THR A 8 4.30 -7.18 25.47
C THR A 8 4.04 -6.95 25.29
N ARG A 9 3.71 -6.95 25.49
CA ARG A 9 3.22 -6.32 25.28
C ARG A 9 2.99 -5.95 25.09
N VAL A 10 2.75 -6.14 25.44
CA VAL A 10 2.34 -5.40 25.25
C VAL A 10 2.04 -5.10 25.13
N LEU A 11 1.66 -5.10 25.35
CA LEU A 11 1.23 -4.41 25.21
C LEU A 11 1.09 -3.99 25.24
N GLU A 12 0.87 -3.90 25.50
CA GLU A 12 0.66 -3.16 25.39
C GLU A 12 0.50 -2.67 25.25
N ASP A 13 0.16 -2.67 25.52
CA ASP A 13 -0.10 -1.94 25.29
C ASP A 13 -0.26 -1.57 25.04
N THR A 14 -0.55 -1.57 25.32
CA THR A 14 -0.84 -1.04 25.10
C THR A 14 -1.32 -0.68 24.72
N GLY A 15 -1.82 -0.63 24.76
CA GLY A 15 -2.40 -0.11 24.43
C GLY A 15 -2.76 0.29 23.83
N SER A 16 -2.99 0.57 24.33
CA SER A 16 -3.09 1.10 23.88
C SER A 16 -3.36 1.53 23.12
N GLN A 17 -3.48 1.98 23.33
CA GLN A 17 -3.59 2.62 22.46
C GLN A 17 -3.23 2.31 21.25
N VAL A 18 -3.76 1.56 20.71
CA VAL A 18 -3.50 1.05 19.41
C VAL A 18 -4.11 1.98 18.41
N GLU A 19 -3.28 2.45 17.53
CA GLU A 19 -3.76 3.28 16.44
C GLU A 19 -4.69 2.48 15.57
N PRO A 20 -5.81 3.02 15.14
CA PRO A 20 -6.64 2.31 14.16
C PRO A 20 -5.88 2.09 12.87
N PRO A 21 -6.11 0.98 12.18
CA PRO A 21 -5.43 0.74 10.92
C PRO A 21 -6.03 1.54 9.78
N TYR A 22 -5.21 1.71 8.74
CA TYR A 22 -5.60 2.42 7.53
C TYR A 22 -5.24 1.58 6.32
N HIS A 23 -6.03 1.71 5.27
CA HIS A 23 -5.73 1.12 3.96
C HIS A 23 -4.99 2.11 3.10
N LEU A 24 -4.02 1.63 2.34
CA LEU A 24 -3.45 2.38 1.22
C LEU A 24 -4.06 1.79 -0.05
N ILE A 25 -4.73 2.60 -0.84
CA ILE A 25 -5.51 2.15 -1.98
C ILE A 25 -4.94 2.74 -3.25
N LEU A 26 -4.54 1.88 -4.19
CA LEU A 26 -4.02 2.29 -5.50
C LEU A 26 -5.18 2.52 -6.45
N LEU A 27 -5.16 3.65 -7.15
CA LEU A 27 -6.23 4.01 -8.08
C LEU A 27 -5.80 3.78 -9.52
N ASP A 28 -6.72 3.32 -10.36
CA ASP A 28 -6.48 3.14 -11.78
C ASP A 28 -6.52 4.49 -12.49
N ASP A 29 -5.62 4.68 -13.47
CA ASP A 29 -5.61 5.92 -14.24
C ASP A 29 -5.41 5.68 -15.74
N ASN A 30 -5.26 4.43 -16.16
CA ASN A 30 -5.10 4.05 -17.58
C ASN A 30 -3.83 4.60 -18.23
N GLU A 31 -2.86 5.02 -17.43
CA GLU A 31 -1.61 5.59 -17.95
C GLU A 31 -0.39 4.82 -17.50
N HIS A 32 -0.60 3.60 -17.01
CA HIS A 32 0.49 2.78 -16.50
C HIS A 32 0.27 1.33 -16.90
N THR A 33 1.36 0.65 -17.25
CA THR A 33 1.30 -0.74 -17.68
C THR A 33 1.29 -1.68 -16.48
N TYR A 34 0.93 -2.94 -16.73
CA TYR A 34 1.05 -3.97 -15.70
C TYR A 34 2.49 -4.10 -15.22
N GLN A 35 3.46 -4.01 -16.14
CA GLN A 35 4.86 -4.09 -15.79
C GLN A 35 5.25 -2.97 -14.81
N TYR A 36 4.72 -1.77 -15.04
CA TYR A 36 4.96 -0.66 -14.12
C TYR A 36 4.46 -0.98 -12.72
N VAL A 37 3.23 -1.48 -12.62
CA VAL A 37 2.63 -1.80 -11.32
C VAL A 37 3.44 -2.89 -10.62
N ILE A 38 3.82 -3.93 -11.36
CA ILE A 38 4.61 -5.02 -10.80
C ILE A 38 5.95 -4.51 -10.26
N ALA A 39 6.64 -3.67 -11.06
CA ALA A 39 7.93 -3.13 -10.65
C ALA A 39 7.79 -2.21 -9.44
N MET A 40 6.78 -1.36 -9.44
CA MET A 40 6.54 -0.42 -8.35
C MET A 40 6.26 -1.17 -7.06
N LEU A 41 5.36 -2.15 -7.10
CA LEU A 41 5.00 -2.90 -5.90
C LEU A 41 6.15 -3.76 -5.39
N GLY A 42 6.96 -4.29 -6.30
CA GLY A 42 8.15 -5.02 -5.92
C GLY A 42 9.17 -4.14 -5.24
N SER A 43 9.36 -2.92 -5.78
CA SER A 43 10.35 -1.99 -5.25
C SER A 43 9.93 -1.40 -3.89
N ILE A 44 8.68 -1.03 -3.76
CA ILE A 44 8.22 -0.30 -2.56
C ILE A 44 7.82 -1.25 -1.43
N PHE A 45 7.16 -2.36 -1.78
CA PHE A 45 6.58 -3.25 -0.78
C PHE A 45 7.29 -4.61 -0.72
N GLY A 46 8.17 -4.91 -1.67
CA GLY A 46 8.79 -6.23 -1.72
C GLY A 46 7.84 -7.32 -2.19
N TYR A 47 6.75 -6.98 -2.84
CA TYR A 47 5.79 -7.98 -3.29
C TYR A 47 6.36 -8.75 -4.48
N ALA A 48 6.15 -10.07 -4.45
CA ALA A 48 6.57 -10.92 -5.56
C ALA A 48 5.82 -10.54 -6.84
N PRO A 49 6.40 -10.79 -8.01
CA PRO A 49 5.73 -10.44 -9.27
C PRO A 49 4.32 -10.98 -9.42
N GLU A 50 4.08 -12.18 -8.91
CA GLU A 50 2.74 -12.79 -8.97
C GLU A 50 1.72 -11.97 -8.19
N LYS A 51 2.12 -11.50 -7.01
CA LYS A 51 1.25 -10.66 -6.20
C LYS A 51 1.03 -9.30 -6.87
N GLY A 52 2.10 -8.73 -7.43
CA GLY A 52 1.99 -7.48 -8.16
C GLY A 52 1.05 -7.59 -9.34
N PHE A 53 1.15 -8.68 -10.09
CA PHE A 53 0.25 -8.92 -11.21
C PHE A 53 -1.20 -9.05 -10.75
N ALA A 54 -1.43 -9.79 -9.67
CA ALA A 54 -2.78 -9.96 -9.15
C ALA A 54 -3.39 -8.62 -8.74
N ILE A 55 -2.60 -7.76 -8.10
CA ILE A 55 -3.07 -6.43 -7.72
C ILE A 55 -3.36 -5.59 -8.97
N ALA A 56 -2.48 -5.66 -9.97
CA ALA A 56 -2.71 -4.92 -11.21
C ALA A 56 -4.02 -5.33 -11.88
N CYS A 57 -4.34 -6.62 -11.85
CA CYS A 57 -5.60 -7.10 -12.40
C CYS A 57 -6.81 -6.54 -11.64
N VAL A 58 -6.70 -6.46 -10.31
CA VAL A 58 -7.79 -5.90 -9.50
C VAL A 58 -7.97 -4.42 -9.79
N VAL A 59 -6.87 -3.67 -9.89
CA VAL A 59 -6.93 -2.25 -10.22
C VAL A 59 -7.60 -2.06 -11.57
N ASP A 60 -7.21 -2.87 -12.56
CA ASP A 60 -7.76 -2.76 -13.89
C ASP A 60 -9.26 -3.09 -13.92
N LYS A 61 -9.67 -4.10 -13.16
CA LYS A 61 -11.05 -4.56 -13.18
C LYS A 61 -11.95 -3.70 -12.29
N ASP A 62 -11.48 -3.37 -11.10
CA ASP A 62 -12.32 -2.72 -10.09
C ASP A 62 -12.05 -1.22 -9.95
N GLY A 63 -11.03 -0.72 -10.62
CA GLY A 63 -10.67 0.70 -10.55
C GLY A 63 -9.77 1.04 -9.38
N GLN A 64 -9.58 0.12 -8.46
CA GLN A 64 -8.72 0.35 -7.29
C GLN A 64 -8.41 -0.97 -6.60
N ALA A 65 -7.37 -0.96 -5.79
CA ALA A 65 -7.00 -2.14 -4.98
C ALA A 65 -6.29 -1.69 -3.72
N ILE A 66 -6.51 -2.42 -2.64
CA ILE A 66 -5.80 -2.17 -1.39
C ILE A 66 -4.40 -2.74 -1.50
N LEU A 67 -3.40 -1.89 -1.27
CA LEU A 67 -2.00 -2.30 -1.33
C LEU A 67 -1.50 -2.82 0.01
N MET A 68 -1.93 -2.19 1.09
CA MET A 68 -1.51 -2.58 2.44
C MET A 68 -2.49 -2.02 3.46
N THR A 69 -2.43 -2.56 4.66
CA THR A 69 -3.19 -2.05 5.79
C THR A 69 -2.26 -2.00 6.98
N ALA A 70 -2.13 -0.83 7.60
CA ALA A 70 -1.20 -0.63 8.71
C ALA A 70 -1.53 0.67 9.43
N GLY A 71 -0.71 1.05 10.39
CA GLY A 71 -0.84 2.33 11.07
C GLY A 71 -0.64 3.49 10.12
N LEU A 72 -1.15 4.65 10.48
CA LEU A 72 -1.17 5.80 9.59
C LEU A 72 0.22 6.25 9.15
N ASP A 73 1.19 6.25 10.07
CA ASP A 73 2.54 6.70 9.70
C ASP A 73 3.16 5.82 8.64
N GLU A 74 3.01 4.51 8.78
CA GLU A 74 3.57 3.59 7.80
C GLU A 74 2.85 3.72 6.46
N VAL A 75 1.54 3.86 6.48
CA VAL A 75 0.75 3.99 5.26
C VAL A 75 1.13 5.27 4.52
N ARG A 76 1.34 6.37 5.26
CA ARG A 76 1.78 7.63 4.66
C ARG A 76 3.15 7.50 4.01
N LEU A 77 4.07 6.81 4.68
CA LEU A 77 5.38 6.62 4.12
C LEU A 77 5.33 5.88 2.80
N LYS A 78 4.51 4.84 2.72
CA LYS A 78 4.36 4.09 1.49
C LYS A 78 3.61 4.89 0.43
N GLN A 79 2.63 5.70 0.82
CA GLN A 79 1.95 6.59 -0.12
C GLN A 79 2.94 7.54 -0.78
N ASP A 80 3.83 8.13 0.02
CA ASP A 80 4.84 9.03 -0.52
C ASP A 80 5.74 8.31 -1.52
N ALA A 81 6.10 7.06 -1.23
CA ALA A 81 6.94 6.29 -2.13
C ALA A 81 6.22 6.00 -3.46
N VAL A 82 4.93 5.68 -3.40
CA VAL A 82 4.14 5.48 -4.62
C VAL A 82 4.11 6.76 -5.45
N HIS A 83 3.87 7.90 -4.80
CA HIS A 83 3.76 9.18 -5.50
C HIS A 83 5.11 9.68 -6.03
N ALA A 84 6.21 9.12 -5.54
CA ALA A 84 7.55 9.50 -5.99
C ALA A 84 8.14 8.51 -6.98
N PHE A 85 7.44 7.45 -7.35
CA PHE A 85 8.02 6.39 -8.18
C PHE A 85 8.33 6.85 -9.61
N GLY A 86 7.52 7.77 -10.13
CA GLY A 86 7.79 8.36 -11.45
C GLY A 86 6.88 7.83 -12.54
N ALA A 87 7.02 8.42 -13.72
CA ALA A 87 6.20 8.08 -14.86
C ALA A 87 6.55 6.69 -15.40
N ASP A 88 5.61 6.10 -16.12
CA ASP A 88 5.81 4.81 -16.78
C ASP A 88 6.57 5.05 -18.09
N PRO A 89 7.80 4.59 -18.23
CA PRO A 89 8.56 4.82 -19.46
C PRO A 89 8.00 4.09 -20.66
N ALA A 90 7.12 3.11 -20.45
CA ALA A 90 6.55 2.36 -21.56
C ALA A 90 5.30 3.03 -22.12
N MET A 91 4.81 4.11 -21.49
CA MET A 91 3.59 4.80 -21.93
C MET A 91 3.87 6.28 -22.13
N PRO A 92 3.89 6.75 -23.37
CA PRO A 92 4.20 8.17 -23.63
C PRO A 92 3.27 9.16 -22.95
N GLU A 93 2.02 8.77 -22.70
CA GLU A 93 1.06 9.66 -22.07
C GLU A 93 1.20 9.69 -20.54
N SER A 94 2.01 8.81 -19.96
CA SER A 94 2.20 8.80 -18.51
C SER A 94 3.00 10.03 -18.11
N LYS A 95 2.45 10.83 -17.21
CA LYS A 95 3.07 12.09 -16.82
C LYS A 95 3.66 12.04 -15.43
N GLY A 96 3.46 10.96 -14.71
CA GLY A 96 3.97 10.83 -13.35
C GLY A 96 3.53 9.52 -12.76
N SER A 97 3.67 9.44 -11.45
CA SER A 97 3.33 8.22 -10.71
C SER A 97 1.82 8.00 -10.69
N MET A 98 1.44 6.76 -10.40
CA MET A 98 0.05 6.49 -10.07
C MET A 98 -0.32 7.16 -8.76
N SER A 99 -1.61 7.27 -8.50
CA SER A 99 -2.12 7.88 -7.28
C SER A 99 -2.57 6.82 -6.30
N ALA A 100 -2.31 7.05 -5.04
CA ALA A 100 -2.79 6.19 -3.96
C ALA A 100 -3.42 7.06 -2.88
N VAL A 101 -4.52 6.58 -2.30
CA VAL A 101 -5.23 7.30 -1.26
C VAL A 101 -5.28 6.47 0.00
N ILE A 102 -5.52 7.15 1.12
CA ILE A 102 -5.55 6.52 2.43
C ILE A 102 -6.97 6.59 2.98
N GLU A 103 -7.48 5.46 3.46
CA GLU A 103 -8.80 5.39 4.07
C GLU A 103 -8.73 4.61 5.37
N PRO A 104 -9.56 4.97 6.36
CA PRO A 104 -9.64 4.14 7.57
C PRO A 104 -10.07 2.73 7.21
N ALA A 105 -9.38 1.77 7.79
CA ALA A 105 -9.71 0.37 7.55
C ALA A 105 -10.75 -0.14 8.53
N SER A 106 -11.19 0.68 9.43
CA SER A 106 -12.06 0.25 10.45
C SER A 106 -13.34 -0.25 9.88
N SER A 107 -13.77 -1.30 10.40
CA SER A 107 -14.99 -1.80 10.05
C SER A 107 -15.87 -1.61 11.21
N PRO A 108 -16.75 -0.74 11.15
CA PRO A 108 -17.67 -0.55 12.23
C PRO A 108 -18.43 -1.82 12.43
N ALA A 109 -18.52 -2.16 13.61
CA ALA A 109 -19.26 -3.37 13.93
C ALA A 109 -20.70 -3.24 13.51
#